data_f5aacc16353f86e02b28b91e34d7abac
#
_entry.id   f5aacc16353f86e02b28b91e34d7abac
#
_cell.length_a   1.000
_cell.length_b   1.000
_cell.length_c   1.000
_cell.angle_alpha   90.00
_cell.angle_beta   90.00
_cell.angle_gamma   90.00
#
_symmetry.space_group_name_H-M   'P 1'
#
loop_
_entity.id
_entity.type
_entity.pdbx_description
1 polymer ?
#
loop_
_entity_poly.entity_id
_entity_poly.type
_entity_poly.pdbx_seq_one_letter_code
_entity_poly.pdbx_strand_id
1 'polypeptide(L)'
;MSEKIDTLYELERSYIKGIISEGHEDASISLKINSIMSDLCEDFPQKALKSVNQILKLSKDISFSTNFLSTFTEIDASTLNNYVNESVASTSKAYVEKLLNTDLSKTKIIFLDKSIRQNVEGFAVACSNSDHHIFIQNDDIQVISTDLLIHELGHTAEFTISRARNEEYLITKHSTISESIAYYCQYKYLLENGTKDQRKGLFGAFFFTYLSIKVCWYCLEKDIKLSELQSKTVASDLAFQKIVNAYKYNGIEFVEERIEQIKSTYEDLSGLVFNEICPRFGMIVALALLEKDSEVLKSLMQNNSINNDLHELLLSIDSEFPTLTSNLEVKFTEFIDGVL
;
A
#
# COMPACT_ATOMS: atom_id res chain seq x y z
N MET A 1 -16.92 25.45 4.09
CA MET A 1 -15.68 24.65 4.21
C MET A 1 -14.74 25.40 5.15
N SER A 2 -13.85 24.73 5.90
CA SER A 2 -12.89 25.50 6.70
C SER A 2 -11.83 26.12 5.79
N GLU A 3 -11.27 27.25 6.21
CA GLU A 3 -10.17 27.93 5.51
C GLU A 3 -8.98 26.99 5.24
N LYS A 4 -8.74 26.04 6.14
CA LYS A 4 -7.69 25.02 5.99
C LYS A 4 -7.96 24.06 4.84
N ILE A 5 -9.21 23.60 4.67
CA ILE A 5 -9.57 22.70 3.54
C ILE A 5 -9.48 23.46 2.22
N ASP A 6 -9.94 24.70 2.15
CA ASP A 6 -9.84 25.51 0.95
C ASP A 6 -8.36 25.71 0.55
N THR A 7 -7.51 26.03 1.51
CA THR A 7 -6.05 26.13 1.29
C THR A 7 -5.43 24.80 0.83
N LEU A 8 -5.82 23.67 1.45
CA LEU A 8 -5.37 22.36 1.04
C LEU A 8 -5.71 22.09 -0.44
N TYR A 9 -6.96 22.34 -0.84
CA TYR A 9 -7.42 22.13 -2.21
C TYR A 9 -6.73 23.02 -3.24
N GLU A 10 -6.34 24.24 -2.86
CA GLU A 10 -5.52 25.11 -3.70
C GLU A 10 -4.10 24.58 -3.89
N LEU A 11 -3.49 24.08 -2.82
CA LEU A 11 -2.17 23.46 -2.88
C LEU A 11 -2.19 22.17 -3.70
N GLU A 12 -3.19 21.30 -3.55
CA GLU A 12 -3.36 20.09 -4.36
C GLU A 12 -3.46 20.43 -5.85
N ARG A 13 -4.26 21.42 -6.21
CA ARG A 13 -4.34 21.90 -7.60
C ARG A 13 -3.01 22.43 -8.14
N SER A 14 -2.31 23.19 -7.30
CA SER A 14 -0.98 23.73 -7.66
C SER A 14 0.06 22.62 -7.84
N TYR A 15 0.03 21.62 -6.97
CA TYR A 15 0.91 20.45 -7.04
C TYR A 15 0.69 19.66 -8.34
N ILE A 16 -0.56 19.35 -8.67
CA ILE A 16 -0.93 18.65 -9.90
C ILE A 16 -0.53 19.47 -11.13
N LYS A 17 -0.77 20.78 -11.11
CA LYS A 17 -0.37 21.66 -12.20
C LYS A 17 1.14 21.65 -12.43
N GLY A 18 1.94 21.64 -11.36
CA GLY A 18 3.40 21.52 -11.43
C GLY A 18 3.81 20.21 -12.11
N ILE A 19 3.24 19.08 -11.72
CA ILE A 19 3.51 17.78 -12.35
C ILE A 19 3.21 17.83 -13.86
N ILE A 20 2.05 18.35 -14.25
CA ILE A 20 1.60 18.36 -15.65
C ILE A 20 2.45 19.32 -16.50
N SER A 21 2.73 20.54 -15.98
CA SER A 21 3.37 21.58 -16.77
C SER A 21 4.91 21.54 -16.74
N GLU A 22 5.48 21.08 -15.63
CA GLU A 22 6.93 21.14 -15.38
C GLU A 22 7.59 19.76 -15.38
N GLY A 23 6.75 18.72 -15.26
CA GLY A 23 7.21 17.32 -15.24
C GLY A 23 8.06 16.98 -14.02
N HIS A 24 7.78 17.61 -12.88
CA HIS A 24 8.40 17.29 -11.59
C HIS A 24 7.48 17.66 -10.44
N GLU A 25 7.72 17.07 -9.27
CA GLU A 25 7.02 17.38 -8.04
C GLU A 25 7.66 18.58 -7.33
N ASP A 26 6.85 19.54 -6.92
CA ASP A 26 7.32 20.62 -6.06
C ASP A 26 7.33 20.15 -4.58
N ALA A 27 8.53 19.85 -4.08
CA ALA A 27 8.74 19.41 -2.71
C ALA A 27 8.22 20.43 -1.67
N SER A 28 8.25 21.72 -1.97
CA SER A 28 7.76 22.76 -1.05
C SER A 28 6.24 22.73 -0.93
N ILE A 29 5.54 22.47 -2.02
CA ILE A 29 4.08 22.30 -2.03
C ILE A 29 3.71 21.02 -1.29
N SER A 30 4.40 19.92 -1.57
CA SER A 30 4.20 18.63 -0.89
C SER A 30 4.34 18.75 0.62
N LEU A 31 5.37 19.44 1.11
CA LEU A 31 5.56 19.70 2.54
C LEU A 31 4.43 20.52 3.15
N LYS A 32 3.92 21.55 2.45
CA LYS A 32 2.78 22.35 2.91
C LYS A 32 1.49 21.53 2.97
N ILE A 33 1.24 20.68 1.98
CA ILE A 33 0.10 19.74 1.98
C ILE A 33 0.17 18.84 3.21
N ASN A 34 1.32 18.22 3.47
CA ASN A 34 1.51 17.33 4.62
C ASN A 34 1.34 18.07 5.96
N SER A 35 1.84 19.31 6.04
CA SER A 35 1.64 20.15 7.23
C SER A 35 0.17 20.44 7.50
N ILE A 36 -0.59 20.85 6.49
CA ILE A 36 -2.03 21.12 6.64
C ILE A 36 -2.78 19.83 7.00
N MET A 37 -2.46 18.71 6.34
CA MET A 37 -3.09 17.41 6.67
C MET A 37 -2.84 17.02 8.14
N SER A 38 -1.64 17.25 8.65
CA SER A 38 -1.32 17.03 10.07
C SER A 38 -2.09 17.98 10.98
N ASP A 39 -2.23 19.26 10.59
CA ASP A 39 -2.95 20.28 11.35
C ASP A 39 -4.48 20.12 11.35
N LEU A 40 -5.02 19.33 10.41
CA LEU A 40 -6.43 18.93 10.37
C LEU A 40 -6.75 17.80 11.35
N CYS A 41 -5.75 17.19 11.94
CA CYS A 41 -5.89 16.13 12.91
C CYS A 41 -5.20 16.51 14.22
N GLU A 42 -5.99 16.84 15.24
CA GLU A 42 -5.49 17.05 16.60
C GLU A 42 -4.75 15.79 17.09
N ASP A 43 -3.57 15.98 17.69
CA ASP A 43 -2.72 14.88 18.20
C ASP A 43 -2.31 13.84 17.12
N PHE A 44 -2.12 14.28 15.87
CA PHE A 44 -1.73 13.40 14.77
C PHE A 44 -0.54 12.47 15.12
N PRO A 45 0.58 12.96 15.71
CA PRO A 45 1.71 12.10 16.04
C PRO A 45 1.35 10.96 16.99
N GLN A 46 0.50 11.22 18.00
CA GLN A 46 0.06 10.22 18.98
C GLN A 46 -0.85 9.18 18.34
N LYS A 47 -1.76 9.61 17.45
CA LYS A 47 -2.67 8.73 16.72
C LYS A 47 -1.91 7.86 15.71
N ALA A 48 -0.95 8.44 15.01
CA ALA A 48 -0.06 7.70 14.11
C ALA A 48 0.74 6.64 14.88
N LEU A 49 1.33 7.01 16.02
CA LEU A 49 2.05 6.06 16.88
C LEU A 49 1.15 4.94 17.41
N LYS A 50 -0.10 5.25 17.76
CA LYS A 50 -1.08 4.23 18.16
C LYS A 50 -1.31 3.22 17.03
N SER A 51 -1.50 3.68 15.80
CA SER A 51 -1.67 2.81 14.62
C SER A 51 -0.44 1.95 14.37
N VAL A 52 0.76 2.52 14.48
CA VAL A 52 2.04 1.80 14.39
C VAL A 52 2.08 0.65 15.40
N ASN A 53 1.75 0.92 16.66
CA ASN A 53 1.76 -0.09 17.72
C ASN A 53 0.71 -1.20 17.49
N GLN A 54 -0.47 -0.84 16.95
CA GLN A 54 -1.51 -1.81 16.61
C GLN A 54 -1.06 -2.75 15.49
N ILE A 55 -0.49 -2.21 14.41
CA ILE A 55 0.04 -3.02 13.29
C ILE A 55 1.21 -3.87 13.74
N LEU A 56 2.13 -3.35 14.53
CA LEU A 56 3.21 -4.14 15.11
C LEU A 56 2.66 -5.34 15.87
N LYS A 57 1.73 -5.11 16.78
CA LYS A 57 1.12 -6.20 17.56
C LYS A 57 0.49 -7.27 16.67
N LEU A 58 -0.25 -6.87 15.62
CA LEU A 58 -0.88 -7.80 14.67
C LEU A 58 0.14 -8.54 13.80
N SER A 59 1.30 -7.93 13.52
CA SER A 59 2.33 -8.53 12.68
C SER A 59 3.22 -9.55 13.40
N LYS A 60 3.12 -9.66 14.74
CA LYS A 60 4.03 -10.49 15.54
C LYS A 60 4.03 -11.95 15.13
N ASP A 61 2.85 -12.51 14.91
CA ASP A 61 2.66 -13.94 14.66
C ASP A 61 2.70 -14.31 13.18
N ILE A 62 2.96 -13.33 12.29
CA ILE A 62 3.10 -13.59 10.86
C ILE A 62 4.35 -14.45 10.63
N SER A 63 4.12 -15.65 10.06
CA SER A 63 5.17 -16.59 9.74
C SER A 63 4.79 -17.36 8.47
N PHE A 64 5.79 -17.62 7.64
CA PHE A 64 5.66 -18.39 6.42
C PHE A 64 6.62 -19.58 6.43
N SER A 65 6.26 -20.64 5.73
CA SER A 65 7.16 -21.76 5.48
C SER A 65 8.21 -21.38 4.42
N THR A 66 9.38 -22.02 4.46
CA THR A 66 10.42 -21.84 3.44
C THR A 66 9.88 -22.17 2.04
N ASN A 67 9.06 -23.22 1.91
CA ASN A 67 8.48 -23.61 0.64
C ASN A 67 7.56 -22.54 0.06
N PHE A 68 6.73 -21.91 0.90
CA PHE A 68 5.87 -20.80 0.48
C PHE A 68 6.70 -19.60 0.03
N LEU A 69 7.68 -19.19 0.83
CA LEU A 69 8.57 -18.08 0.48
C LEU A 69 9.34 -18.29 -0.81
N SER A 70 9.80 -19.54 -1.09
CA SER A 70 10.54 -19.85 -2.32
C SER A 70 9.68 -19.71 -3.60
N THR A 71 8.35 -19.73 -3.50
CA THR A 71 7.47 -19.51 -4.66
C THR A 71 7.60 -18.11 -5.24
N PHE A 72 8.06 -17.13 -4.45
CA PHE A 72 8.23 -15.73 -4.87
C PHE A 72 9.61 -15.43 -5.48
N THR A 73 10.56 -16.32 -5.29
CA THR A 73 11.92 -16.17 -5.87
C THR A 73 12.04 -16.73 -7.29
N GLU A 74 10.99 -17.37 -7.80
CA GLU A 74 10.96 -18.06 -9.09
C GLU A 74 9.98 -17.43 -10.09
N ILE A 75 9.59 -16.16 -9.90
CA ILE A 75 8.61 -15.50 -10.77
C ILE A 75 9.32 -14.98 -12.01
N ASP A 76 8.80 -15.36 -13.18
CA ASP A 76 9.20 -14.76 -14.45
C ASP A 76 8.49 -13.41 -14.62
N ALA A 77 9.23 -12.32 -14.39
CA ALA A 77 8.73 -10.97 -14.51
C ALA A 77 8.20 -10.64 -15.92
N SER A 78 8.65 -11.35 -16.96
CA SER A 78 8.17 -11.15 -18.34
C SER A 78 6.70 -11.50 -18.53
N THR A 79 6.10 -12.31 -17.64
CA THR A 79 4.68 -12.70 -17.70
C THR A 79 3.75 -11.65 -17.11
N LEU A 80 4.28 -10.60 -16.48
CA LEU A 80 3.50 -9.60 -15.73
C LEU A 80 3.10 -8.38 -16.57
N ASN A 81 3.61 -8.23 -17.80
CA ASN A 81 3.46 -7.02 -18.59
C ASN A 81 2.16 -7.01 -19.43
N ASN A 82 1.14 -6.33 -18.93
CA ASN A 82 0.00 -5.86 -19.73
C ASN A 82 0.09 -4.34 -19.89
N TYR A 83 0.43 -3.89 -21.10
CA TYR A 83 0.54 -2.47 -21.41
C TYR A 83 -0.79 -1.74 -21.21
N VAL A 84 -0.76 -0.66 -20.43
CA VAL A 84 -1.91 0.23 -20.28
C VAL A 84 -1.88 1.29 -21.37
N ASN A 85 -2.96 1.37 -22.13
CA ASN A 85 -3.25 2.44 -23.08
C ASN A 85 -4.58 3.10 -22.70
N GLU A 86 -5.01 4.13 -23.45
CA GLU A 86 -6.26 4.86 -23.18
C GLU A 86 -7.50 3.97 -23.15
N SER A 87 -7.56 2.93 -23.99
CA SER A 87 -8.68 1.98 -24.02
C SER A 87 -8.70 1.13 -22.75
N VAL A 88 -7.54 0.60 -22.33
CA VAL A 88 -7.39 -0.15 -21.08
C VAL A 88 -7.68 0.74 -19.89
N ALA A 89 -7.22 1.98 -19.90
CA ALA A 89 -7.50 2.95 -18.83
C ALA A 89 -9.01 3.21 -18.66
N SER A 90 -9.74 3.35 -19.77
CA SER A 90 -11.19 3.54 -19.76
C SER A 90 -11.94 2.31 -19.22
N THR A 91 -11.56 1.10 -19.66
CA THR A 91 -12.20 -0.14 -19.19
C THR A 91 -11.87 -0.43 -17.72
N SER A 92 -10.64 -0.15 -17.26
CA SER A 92 -10.22 -0.26 -15.87
C SER A 92 -11.02 0.66 -14.96
N LYS A 93 -11.24 1.90 -15.40
CA LYS A 93 -12.06 2.87 -14.68
C LYS A 93 -13.51 2.38 -14.52
N ALA A 94 -14.14 1.93 -15.61
CA ALA A 94 -15.49 1.37 -15.58
C ALA A 94 -15.58 0.12 -14.67
N TYR A 95 -14.53 -0.69 -14.62
CA TYR A 95 -14.46 -1.85 -13.74
C TYR A 95 -14.53 -1.42 -12.26
N VAL A 96 -13.71 -0.46 -11.84
CA VAL A 96 -13.68 0.01 -10.44
C VAL A 96 -14.96 0.77 -10.08
N GLU A 97 -15.50 1.59 -10.99
CA GLU A 97 -16.81 2.25 -10.81
C GLU A 97 -17.91 1.24 -10.47
N LYS A 98 -17.96 0.15 -11.23
CA LYS A 98 -18.93 -0.94 -11.00
C LYS A 98 -18.66 -1.67 -9.70
N LEU A 99 -17.38 -2.01 -9.42
CA LEU A 99 -16.97 -2.80 -8.25
C LEU A 99 -17.29 -2.08 -6.93
N LEU A 100 -17.03 -0.77 -6.87
CA LEU A 100 -17.20 0.03 -5.65
C LEU A 100 -18.48 0.89 -5.65
N ASN A 101 -19.29 0.80 -6.71
CA ASN A 101 -20.49 1.61 -6.91
C ASN A 101 -20.23 3.11 -6.65
N THR A 102 -19.21 3.65 -7.33
CA THR A 102 -18.78 5.05 -7.20
C THR A 102 -18.57 5.68 -8.56
N ASP A 103 -18.80 6.99 -8.66
CA ASP A 103 -18.58 7.76 -9.90
C ASP A 103 -17.16 8.29 -9.96
N LEU A 104 -16.35 7.78 -10.88
CA LEU A 104 -14.99 8.23 -11.16
C LEU A 104 -14.91 9.10 -12.42
N SER A 105 -16.04 9.61 -12.94
CA SER A 105 -16.07 10.39 -14.20
C SER A 105 -15.10 11.57 -14.20
N LYS A 106 -14.84 12.18 -13.03
CA LYS A 106 -13.92 13.30 -12.86
C LYS A 106 -12.46 12.87 -12.61
N THR A 107 -12.19 11.59 -12.33
CA THR A 107 -10.83 11.09 -12.20
C THR A 107 -10.11 11.15 -13.54
N LYS A 108 -8.95 11.78 -13.58
CA LYS A 108 -8.12 11.92 -14.77
C LYS A 108 -6.94 10.97 -14.71
N ILE A 109 -6.71 10.23 -15.79
CA ILE A 109 -5.53 9.38 -15.96
C ILE A 109 -4.61 10.09 -16.94
N ILE A 110 -3.38 10.39 -16.50
CA ILE A 110 -2.40 11.17 -17.24
C ILE A 110 -1.15 10.31 -17.44
N PHE A 111 -0.77 10.14 -18.69
CA PHE A 111 0.45 9.48 -19.09
C PHE A 111 1.58 10.51 -19.11
N LEU A 112 2.63 10.25 -18.35
CA LEU A 112 3.81 11.11 -18.29
C LEU A 112 4.87 10.61 -19.28
N ASP A 113 5.51 11.51 -19.98
CA ASP A 113 6.57 11.19 -20.95
C ASP A 113 7.89 10.75 -20.27
N LYS A 114 7.99 10.94 -18.96
CA LYS A 114 9.16 10.57 -18.18
C LYS A 114 8.78 10.18 -16.76
N SER A 115 9.64 9.40 -16.13
CA SER A 115 9.51 9.08 -14.70
C SER A 115 9.85 10.30 -13.85
N ILE A 116 8.98 10.62 -12.89
CA ILE A 116 9.17 11.68 -11.88
C ILE A 116 9.40 11.12 -10.48
N ARG A 117 8.96 9.87 -10.23
CA ARG A 117 9.21 9.10 -9.01
C ARG A 117 10.00 7.85 -9.37
N GLN A 118 11.10 7.61 -8.69
CA GLN A 118 11.88 6.39 -8.87
C GLN A 118 11.15 5.18 -8.30
N ASN A 119 11.25 4.05 -8.97
CA ASN A 119 10.66 2.77 -8.55
C ASN A 119 9.13 2.80 -8.33
N VAL A 120 8.43 3.68 -9.02
CA VAL A 120 6.98 3.81 -8.99
C VAL A 120 6.48 3.83 -10.43
N GLU A 121 5.60 2.91 -10.78
CA GLU A 121 5.04 2.80 -12.14
C GLU A 121 3.87 3.77 -12.37
N GLY A 122 3.11 4.03 -11.30
CA GLY A 122 2.00 4.98 -11.29
C GLY A 122 1.65 5.38 -9.87
N PHE A 123 0.89 6.46 -9.72
CA PHE A 123 0.43 6.92 -8.41
C PHE A 123 -0.83 7.78 -8.52
N ALA A 124 -1.69 7.65 -7.51
CA ALA A 124 -2.89 8.47 -7.38
C ALA A 124 -2.62 9.72 -6.56
N VAL A 125 -3.22 10.83 -6.95
CA VAL A 125 -3.18 12.12 -6.24
C VAL A 125 -4.59 12.60 -5.99
N ALA A 126 -4.92 12.79 -4.73
CA ALA A 126 -6.17 13.40 -4.34
C ALA A 126 -6.18 14.89 -4.74
N CYS A 127 -7.31 15.38 -5.26
CA CYS A 127 -7.50 16.78 -5.60
C CYS A 127 -8.92 17.21 -5.30
N SER A 128 -9.06 18.20 -4.44
CA SER A 128 -10.37 18.74 -4.08
C SER A 128 -11.33 17.60 -3.64
N ASN A 129 -12.63 17.71 -3.95
CA ASN A 129 -13.61 16.69 -3.58
C ASN A 129 -13.70 15.54 -4.58
N SER A 130 -13.29 15.73 -5.82
CA SER A 130 -13.58 14.76 -6.90
C SER A 130 -12.61 14.84 -8.09
N ASP A 131 -11.79 15.88 -8.22
CA ASP A 131 -10.88 16.04 -9.36
C ASP A 131 -9.56 15.30 -9.14
N HIS A 132 -9.64 13.99 -8.85
CA HIS A 132 -8.47 13.19 -8.55
C HIS A 132 -7.69 12.84 -9.82
N HIS A 133 -6.41 12.59 -9.68
CA HIS A 133 -5.53 12.30 -10.79
C HIS A 133 -4.75 11.00 -10.53
N ILE A 134 -4.58 10.23 -11.58
CA ILE A 134 -3.65 9.10 -11.63
C ILE A 134 -2.58 9.46 -12.65
N PHE A 135 -1.34 9.44 -12.24
CA PHE A 135 -0.19 9.62 -13.11
C PHE A 135 0.42 8.26 -13.43
N ILE A 136 0.53 7.96 -14.71
CA ILE A 136 1.18 6.74 -15.21
C ILE A 136 2.52 7.18 -15.77
N GLN A 137 3.58 6.64 -15.20
CA GLN A 137 4.94 6.90 -15.65
C GLN A 137 5.27 5.94 -16.78
N ASN A 138 5.52 6.47 -17.95
CA ASN A 138 5.85 5.70 -19.14
C ASN A 138 7.32 6.01 -19.51
N ASP A 139 8.24 5.31 -18.89
CA ASP A 139 9.60 5.27 -19.37
C ASP A 139 9.87 3.92 -20.06
N ASP A 140 10.93 3.84 -20.87
CA ASP A 140 11.28 2.65 -21.67
C ASP A 140 11.56 1.39 -20.83
N ILE A 141 11.57 1.52 -19.50
CA ILE A 141 11.97 0.48 -18.54
C ILE A 141 10.78 0.02 -17.69
N GLN A 142 9.80 0.89 -17.45
CA GLN A 142 8.66 0.61 -16.56
C GLN A 142 7.34 0.80 -17.28
N VAL A 143 6.58 -0.28 -17.38
CA VAL A 143 5.24 -0.26 -17.95
C VAL A 143 4.26 -0.63 -16.88
N ILE A 144 3.32 0.27 -16.58
CA ILE A 144 2.27 -0.03 -15.62
C ILE A 144 1.43 -1.22 -16.09
N SER A 145 1.23 -2.18 -15.22
CA SER A 145 0.30 -3.28 -15.44
C SER A 145 -1.15 -2.83 -15.21
N THR A 146 -2.10 -3.51 -15.87
CA THR A 146 -3.53 -3.20 -15.73
C THR A 146 -3.99 -3.34 -14.28
N ASP A 147 -3.52 -4.34 -13.56
CA ASP A 147 -3.88 -4.57 -12.16
C ASP A 147 -3.34 -3.47 -11.23
N LEU A 148 -2.17 -2.89 -11.54
CA LEU A 148 -1.66 -1.74 -10.79
C LEU A 148 -2.50 -0.48 -11.09
N LEU A 149 -2.94 -0.26 -12.33
CA LEU A 149 -3.88 0.82 -12.63
C LEU A 149 -5.20 0.64 -11.85
N ILE A 150 -5.70 -0.58 -11.74
CA ILE A 150 -6.89 -0.91 -10.93
C ILE A 150 -6.64 -0.56 -9.45
N HIS A 151 -5.44 -0.82 -8.93
CA HIS A 151 -5.03 -0.42 -7.58
C HIS A 151 -5.12 1.11 -7.40
N GLU A 152 -4.52 1.88 -8.31
CA GLU A 152 -4.55 3.35 -8.24
C GLU A 152 -5.98 3.92 -8.38
N LEU A 153 -6.81 3.28 -9.18
CA LEU A 153 -8.24 3.62 -9.28
C LEU A 153 -8.98 3.32 -7.97
N GLY A 154 -8.59 2.29 -7.23
CA GLY A 154 -9.10 2.01 -5.89
C GLY A 154 -8.84 3.17 -4.92
N HIS A 155 -7.64 3.77 -4.94
CA HIS A 155 -7.34 4.98 -4.18
C HIS A 155 -8.22 6.16 -4.58
N THR A 156 -8.42 6.40 -5.88
CA THR A 156 -9.26 7.52 -6.31
C THR A 156 -10.74 7.31 -5.97
N ALA A 157 -11.22 6.08 -5.94
CA ALA A 157 -12.56 5.75 -5.47
C ALA A 157 -12.72 6.04 -3.97
N GLU A 158 -11.74 5.65 -3.15
CA GLU A 158 -11.71 5.97 -1.73
C GLU A 158 -11.67 7.49 -1.49
N PHE A 159 -10.86 8.24 -2.25
CA PHE A 159 -10.82 9.70 -2.16
C PHE A 159 -12.18 10.31 -2.49
N THR A 160 -12.82 9.85 -3.57
CA THR A 160 -14.13 10.33 -4.00
C THR A 160 -15.18 10.13 -2.90
N ILE A 161 -15.26 8.93 -2.33
CA ILE A 161 -16.26 8.60 -1.30
C ILE A 161 -16.01 9.35 0.00
N SER A 162 -14.77 9.40 0.48
CA SER A 162 -14.44 10.05 1.74
C SER A 162 -14.56 11.57 1.66
N ARG A 163 -14.13 12.19 0.56
CA ARG A 163 -14.15 13.65 0.39
C ARG A 163 -15.50 14.21 -0.01
N ALA A 164 -16.43 13.38 -0.52
CA ALA A 164 -17.79 13.80 -0.84
C ALA A 164 -18.53 14.40 0.37
N ARG A 165 -18.15 14.06 1.60
CA ARG A 165 -18.75 14.57 2.83
C ARG A 165 -18.20 15.92 3.26
N ASN A 166 -17.08 16.37 2.71
CA ASN A 166 -16.38 17.62 3.10
C ASN A 166 -16.05 17.72 4.60
N GLU A 167 -15.76 16.59 5.24
CA GLU A 167 -15.44 16.51 6.66
C GLU A 167 -13.93 16.49 6.86
N GLU A 168 -13.41 17.43 7.66
CA GLU A 168 -11.97 17.61 7.90
C GLU A 168 -11.29 16.34 8.40
N TYR A 169 -11.94 15.61 9.29
CA TYR A 169 -11.38 14.41 9.91
C TYR A 169 -11.22 13.24 8.92
N LEU A 170 -11.82 13.29 7.73
CA LEU A 170 -11.66 12.28 6.67
C LEU A 170 -10.50 12.58 5.72
N ILE A 171 -9.81 13.71 5.87
CA ILE A 171 -8.66 14.05 5.05
C ILE A 171 -7.44 13.23 5.46
N THR A 172 -7.21 13.09 6.77
CA THR A 172 -6.08 12.31 7.30
C THR A 172 -6.54 10.90 7.66
N LYS A 173 -5.95 9.91 7.00
CA LYS A 173 -6.42 8.52 6.98
C LYS A 173 -5.39 7.54 7.54
N HIS A 174 -5.85 6.34 7.87
CA HIS A 174 -4.97 5.19 8.05
C HIS A 174 -4.52 4.67 6.68
N SER A 175 -3.22 4.70 6.42
CA SER A 175 -2.65 4.17 5.18
C SER A 175 -2.98 2.68 4.98
N THR A 176 -2.98 1.89 6.05
CA THR A 176 -3.40 0.48 6.02
C THR A 176 -4.78 0.28 5.40
N ILE A 177 -5.75 1.11 5.76
CA ILE A 177 -7.12 1.02 5.23
C ILE A 177 -7.18 1.52 3.79
N SER A 178 -6.52 2.65 3.48
CA SER A 178 -6.46 3.18 2.11
C SER A 178 -5.86 2.16 1.14
N GLU A 179 -4.74 1.55 1.52
CA GLU A 179 -4.11 0.48 0.74
C GLU A 179 -5.00 -0.77 0.64
N SER A 180 -5.74 -1.11 1.69
CA SER A 180 -6.61 -2.29 1.65
C SER A 180 -7.73 -2.17 0.61
N ILE A 181 -8.28 -0.98 0.41
CA ILE A 181 -9.28 -0.72 -0.64
C ILE A 181 -8.66 -0.86 -2.02
N ALA A 182 -7.47 -0.29 -2.23
CA ALA A 182 -6.76 -0.38 -3.49
C ALA A 182 -6.37 -1.83 -3.82
N TYR A 183 -5.80 -2.57 -2.85
CA TYR A 183 -5.51 -4.00 -3.01
C TYR A 183 -6.75 -4.85 -3.19
N TYR A 184 -7.87 -4.53 -2.55
CA TYR A 184 -9.13 -5.23 -2.79
C TYR A 184 -9.55 -5.14 -4.26
N CYS A 185 -9.48 -3.95 -4.86
CA CYS A 185 -9.78 -3.77 -6.27
C CYS A 185 -8.83 -4.58 -7.16
N GLN A 186 -7.53 -4.52 -6.87
CA GLN A 186 -6.50 -5.27 -7.58
C GLN A 186 -6.71 -6.79 -7.46
N TYR A 187 -7.02 -7.28 -6.25
CA TYR A 187 -7.26 -8.71 -5.99
C TYR A 187 -8.49 -9.22 -6.72
N LYS A 188 -9.61 -8.50 -6.66
CA LYS A 188 -10.82 -8.85 -7.41
C LYS A 188 -10.54 -8.95 -8.90
N TYR A 189 -9.84 -7.96 -9.45
CA TYR A 189 -9.44 -7.98 -10.86
C TYR A 189 -8.57 -9.19 -11.21
N LEU A 190 -7.57 -9.50 -10.39
CA LEU A 190 -6.66 -10.63 -10.62
C LEU A 190 -7.32 -11.99 -10.43
N LEU A 191 -8.32 -12.11 -9.56
CA LEU A 191 -9.12 -13.32 -9.44
C LEU A 191 -9.97 -13.57 -10.68
N GLU A 192 -10.54 -12.52 -11.27
CA GLU A 192 -11.42 -12.60 -12.44
C GLU A 192 -10.65 -12.70 -13.77
N ASN A 193 -9.51 -12.02 -13.89
CA ASN A 193 -8.82 -11.79 -15.16
C ASN A 193 -7.34 -12.21 -15.15
N GLY A 194 -6.75 -12.39 -13.98
CA GLY A 194 -5.31 -12.63 -13.84
C GLY A 194 -4.91 -14.10 -13.95
N THR A 195 -3.67 -14.32 -14.32
CA THR A 195 -3.01 -15.63 -14.26
C THR A 195 -2.52 -15.95 -12.86
N LYS A 196 -2.21 -17.22 -12.60
CA LYS A 196 -1.58 -17.66 -11.34
C LYS A 196 -0.26 -16.93 -11.09
N ASP A 197 0.54 -16.70 -12.14
CA ASP A 197 1.84 -16.03 -12.01
C ASP A 197 1.70 -14.53 -11.71
N GLN A 198 0.69 -13.86 -12.28
CA GLN A 198 0.35 -12.49 -11.89
C GLN A 198 -0.08 -12.39 -10.42
N ARG A 199 -0.92 -13.31 -9.95
CA ARG A 199 -1.30 -13.39 -8.53
C ARG A 199 -0.11 -13.65 -7.62
N LYS A 200 0.84 -14.51 -8.01
CA LYS A 200 2.10 -14.70 -7.28
C LYS A 200 2.95 -13.42 -7.26
N GLY A 201 3.10 -12.76 -8.42
CA GLY A 201 3.91 -11.54 -8.58
C GLY A 201 3.50 -10.44 -7.61
N LEU A 202 2.19 -10.26 -7.41
CA LEU A 202 1.66 -9.31 -6.45
C LEU A 202 2.19 -9.56 -5.03
N PHE A 203 2.29 -10.81 -4.59
CA PHE A 203 2.81 -11.14 -3.26
C PHE A 203 4.33 -11.06 -3.15
N GLY A 204 5.04 -10.99 -4.27
CA GLY A 204 6.48 -10.68 -4.25
C GLY A 204 6.77 -9.36 -3.52
N ALA A 205 5.90 -8.35 -3.68
CA ALA A 205 6.02 -7.10 -2.94
C ALA A 205 5.83 -7.30 -1.42
N PHE A 206 4.93 -8.18 -1.00
CA PHE A 206 4.73 -8.47 0.41
C PHE A 206 5.91 -9.22 1.05
N PHE A 207 6.66 -9.98 0.27
CA PHE A 207 7.87 -10.66 0.75
C PHE A 207 8.90 -9.67 1.32
N PHE A 208 9.10 -8.53 0.65
CA PHE A 208 9.99 -7.48 1.17
C PHE A 208 9.46 -6.89 2.49
N THR A 209 8.15 -6.68 2.58
CA THR A 209 7.51 -6.20 3.81
C THR A 209 7.62 -7.24 4.94
N TYR A 210 7.49 -8.51 4.62
CA TYR A 210 7.68 -9.58 5.61
C TYR A 210 9.10 -9.57 6.19
N LEU A 211 10.12 -9.33 5.36
CA LEU A 211 11.48 -9.16 5.86
C LEU A 211 11.59 -7.93 6.75
N SER A 212 10.98 -6.80 6.39
CA SER A 212 10.93 -5.59 7.21
C SER A 212 10.23 -5.83 8.57
N ILE A 213 9.14 -6.61 8.58
CA ILE A 213 8.49 -7.05 9.82
C ILE A 213 9.47 -7.87 10.68
N LYS A 214 10.21 -8.81 10.09
CA LYS A 214 11.21 -9.61 10.81
C LYS A 214 12.36 -8.76 11.38
N VAL A 215 12.84 -7.79 10.61
CA VAL A 215 13.87 -6.83 11.09
C VAL A 215 13.34 -6.03 12.27
N CYS A 216 12.11 -5.54 12.18
CA CYS A 216 11.49 -4.77 13.26
C CYS A 216 11.39 -5.59 14.55
N TRP A 217 10.86 -6.81 14.47
CA TRP A 217 10.75 -7.69 15.63
C TRP A 217 12.11 -8.12 16.19
N TYR A 218 13.11 -8.36 15.32
CA TYR A 218 14.48 -8.65 15.75
C TYR A 218 15.06 -7.49 16.59
N CYS A 219 14.88 -6.24 16.14
CA CYS A 219 15.30 -5.06 16.89
C CYS A 219 14.63 -4.98 18.27
N LEU A 220 13.30 -5.19 18.30
CA LEU A 220 12.52 -5.12 19.54
C LEU A 220 12.91 -6.23 20.53
N GLU A 221 13.10 -7.46 20.06
CA GLU A 221 13.46 -8.60 20.92
C GLU A 221 14.88 -8.52 21.46
N LYS A 222 15.80 -7.92 20.70
CA LYS A 222 17.20 -7.76 21.10
C LYS A 222 17.49 -6.42 21.80
N ASP A 223 16.48 -5.53 21.88
CA ASP A 223 16.62 -4.17 22.42
C ASP A 223 17.76 -3.37 21.74
N ILE A 224 17.78 -3.42 20.40
CA ILE A 224 18.77 -2.70 19.59
C ILE A 224 18.09 -1.73 18.62
N LYS A 225 18.76 -0.60 18.34
CA LYS A 225 18.26 0.39 17.39
C LYS A 225 18.46 -0.08 15.96
N LEU A 226 17.60 0.39 15.06
CA LEU A 226 17.70 0.10 13.63
C LEU A 226 19.09 0.47 13.06
N SER A 227 19.65 1.61 13.46
CA SER A 227 20.97 2.09 13.04
C SER A 227 22.13 1.24 13.54
N GLU A 228 21.93 0.46 14.61
CA GLU A 228 22.95 -0.38 15.23
C GLU A 228 23.00 -1.81 14.64
N LEU A 229 22.04 -2.16 13.77
CA LEU A 229 22.01 -3.47 13.13
C LEU A 229 23.28 -3.73 12.32
N GLN A 230 23.87 -4.87 12.56
CA GLN A 230 24.93 -5.43 11.73
C GLN A 230 24.30 -6.43 10.75
N SER A 231 24.08 -6.01 9.52
CA SER A 231 23.32 -6.76 8.51
C SER A 231 23.80 -8.21 8.35
N LYS A 232 25.11 -8.42 8.31
CA LYS A 232 25.72 -9.75 8.20
C LYS A 232 25.40 -10.64 9.40
N THR A 233 25.43 -10.10 10.61
CA THR A 233 25.08 -10.84 11.83
C THR A 233 23.61 -11.20 11.85
N VAL A 234 22.75 -10.25 11.47
CA VAL A 234 21.30 -10.44 11.41
C VAL A 234 20.93 -11.47 10.34
N ALA A 235 21.48 -11.37 9.13
CA ALA A 235 21.22 -12.35 8.06
C ALA A 235 21.62 -13.78 8.43
N SER A 236 22.60 -13.94 9.31
CA SER A 236 23.05 -15.23 9.82
C SER A 236 22.24 -15.75 11.02
N ASP A 237 21.35 -14.95 11.60
CA ASP A 237 20.53 -15.34 12.75
C ASP A 237 19.42 -16.33 12.34
N LEU A 238 19.08 -17.23 13.26
CA LEU A 238 18.03 -18.25 13.06
C LEU A 238 16.66 -17.65 12.69
N ALA A 239 16.37 -16.45 13.15
CA ALA A 239 15.13 -15.74 12.84
C ALA A 239 14.95 -15.48 11.34
N PHE A 240 16.04 -15.41 10.56
CA PHE A 240 16.04 -15.14 9.12
C PHE A 240 16.26 -16.38 8.25
N GLN A 241 16.58 -17.54 8.85
CA GLN A 241 16.95 -18.75 8.11
C GLN A 241 15.89 -19.23 7.12
N LYS A 242 14.58 -19.05 7.41
CA LYS A 242 13.52 -19.40 6.47
C LYS A 242 13.58 -18.54 5.21
N ILE A 243 13.87 -17.24 5.36
CA ILE A 243 14.01 -16.29 4.25
C ILE A 243 15.27 -16.60 3.45
N VAL A 244 16.41 -16.77 4.14
CA VAL A 244 17.69 -17.14 3.53
C VAL A 244 17.56 -18.43 2.72
N ASN A 245 16.93 -19.45 3.27
CA ASN A 245 16.75 -20.74 2.61
C ASN A 245 15.71 -20.71 1.47
N ALA A 246 14.80 -19.73 1.44
CA ALA A 246 13.89 -19.54 0.34
C ALA A 246 14.61 -19.08 -0.94
N TYR A 247 15.70 -18.33 -0.79
CA TYR A 247 16.58 -17.95 -1.89
C TYR A 247 17.61 -19.07 -2.11
N LYS A 248 17.48 -19.81 -3.22
CA LYS A 248 18.38 -20.93 -3.56
C LYS A 248 19.85 -20.52 -3.71
N TYR A 249 20.09 -19.27 -4.11
CA TYR A 249 21.40 -18.69 -4.32
C TYR A 249 21.43 -17.31 -3.66
N ASN A 250 22.49 -17.01 -2.95
CA ASN A 250 22.75 -15.68 -2.34
C ASN A 250 21.69 -15.21 -1.33
N GLY A 251 21.02 -16.12 -0.61
CA GLY A 251 19.99 -15.73 0.35
C GLY A 251 20.50 -14.87 1.50
N ILE A 252 21.75 -15.09 1.94
CA ILE A 252 22.38 -14.25 2.98
C ILE A 252 22.62 -12.84 2.43
N GLU A 253 23.25 -12.71 1.26
CA GLU A 253 23.53 -11.44 0.60
C GLU A 253 22.25 -10.66 0.35
N PHE A 254 21.18 -11.31 -0.09
CA PHE A 254 19.88 -10.68 -0.27
C PHE A 254 19.34 -10.06 1.02
N VAL A 255 19.40 -10.81 2.14
CA VAL A 255 18.93 -10.30 3.43
C VAL A 255 19.82 -9.16 3.93
N GLU A 256 21.16 -9.27 3.76
CA GLU A 256 22.11 -8.21 4.10
C GLU A 256 21.80 -6.92 3.34
N GLU A 257 21.65 -6.99 2.02
CA GLU A 257 21.36 -5.84 1.15
C GLU A 257 20.03 -5.18 1.55
N ARG A 258 19.01 -5.98 1.82
CA ARG A 258 17.71 -5.45 2.25
C ARG A 258 17.78 -4.76 3.61
N ILE A 259 18.52 -5.28 4.57
CA ILE A 259 18.73 -4.64 5.88
C ILE A 259 19.46 -3.30 5.69
N GLU A 260 20.51 -3.24 4.86
CA GLU A 260 21.20 -1.98 4.58
C GLU A 260 20.29 -0.97 3.89
N GLN A 261 19.42 -1.40 2.98
CA GLN A 261 18.42 -0.54 2.38
C GLN A 261 17.45 0.01 3.43
N ILE A 262 16.94 -0.81 4.33
CA ILE A 262 16.06 -0.39 5.42
C ILE A 262 16.76 0.66 6.29
N LYS A 263 18.01 0.41 6.71
CA LYS A 263 18.81 1.33 7.53
C LYS A 263 19.08 2.67 6.84
N SER A 264 19.29 2.66 5.52
CA SER A 264 19.54 3.88 4.76
C SER A 264 18.27 4.70 4.50
N THR A 265 17.10 4.05 4.54
CA THR A 265 15.82 4.68 4.23
C THR A 265 15.13 5.22 5.47
N TYR A 266 15.24 4.55 6.61
CA TYR A 266 14.50 4.87 7.82
C TYR A 266 15.42 5.21 8.99
N GLU A 267 15.12 6.30 9.69
CA GLU A 267 15.90 6.73 10.87
C GLU A 267 15.68 5.82 12.08
N ASP A 268 14.45 5.32 12.23
CA ASP A 268 14.05 4.48 13.36
C ASP A 268 12.96 3.45 12.99
N LEU A 269 12.59 2.62 13.95
CA LEU A 269 11.57 1.59 13.77
C LEU A 269 10.17 2.19 13.54
N SER A 270 9.87 3.32 14.15
CA SER A 270 8.55 3.96 13.97
C SER A 270 8.38 4.44 12.53
N GLY A 271 9.43 5.03 11.96
CA GLY A 271 9.47 5.42 10.55
C GLY A 271 9.34 4.23 9.60
N LEU A 272 10.06 3.13 9.87
CA LEU A 272 9.94 1.88 9.11
C LEU A 272 8.50 1.34 9.14
N VAL A 273 7.91 1.25 10.34
CA VAL A 273 6.55 0.70 10.48
C VAL A 273 5.52 1.61 9.84
N PHE A 274 5.59 2.91 10.08
CA PHE A 274 4.61 3.88 9.58
C PHE A 274 4.63 4.00 8.05
N ASN A 275 5.82 4.07 7.45
CA ASN A 275 5.96 4.36 6.02
C ASN A 275 6.04 3.09 5.13
N GLU A 276 6.39 1.93 5.66
CA GLU A 276 6.50 0.70 4.88
C GLU A 276 5.52 -0.39 5.35
N ILE A 277 5.53 -0.73 6.64
CA ILE A 277 4.75 -1.88 7.12
C ILE A 277 3.25 -1.54 7.16
N CYS A 278 2.87 -0.39 7.71
CA CYS A 278 1.45 0.00 7.80
C CYS A 278 0.74 0.04 6.44
N PRO A 279 1.26 0.69 5.39
CA PRO A 279 0.64 0.65 4.08
C PRO A 279 0.52 -0.78 3.54
N ARG A 280 1.59 -1.53 3.53
CA ARG A 280 1.64 -2.89 2.97
C ARG A 280 0.83 -3.92 3.79
N PHE A 281 0.57 -3.65 5.07
CA PHE A 281 -0.37 -4.44 5.85
C PHE A 281 -1.79 -4.42 5.27
N GLY A 282 -2.11 -3.40 4.47
CA GLY A 282 -3.32 -3.33 3.66
C GLY A 282 -3.54 -4.54 2.74
N MET A 283 -2.47 -5.20 2.29
CA MET A 283 -2.56 -6.45 1.52
C MET A 283 -3.25 -7.57 2.31
N ILE A 284 -2.95 -7.67 3.61
CA ILE A 284 -3.57 -8.66 4.51
C ILE A 284 -5.04 -8.30 4.75
N VAL A 285 -5.31 -7.02 4.97
CA VAL A 285 -6.68 -6.53 5.18
C VAL A 285 -7.53 -6.77 3.93
N ALA A 286 -6.97 -6.56 2.75
CA ALA A 286 -7.64 -6.81 1.47
C ALA A 286 -8.07 -8.27 1.30
N LEU A 287 -7.27 -9.25 1.77
CA LEU A 287 -7.68 -10.66 1.75
C LEU A 287 -8.95 -10.90 2.58
N ALA A 288 -9.03 -10.27 3.76
CA ALA A 288 -10.25 -10.37 4.58
C ALA A 288 -11.46 -9.71 3.91
N LEU A 289 -11.24 -8.65 3.15
CA LEU A 289 -12.30 -7.94 2.42
C LEU A 289 -12.86 -8.73 1.24
N LEU A 290 -12.11 -9.67 0.65
CA LEU A 290 -12.57 -10.46 -0.50
C LEU A 290 -13.85 -11.26 -0.22
N GLU A 291 -14.06 -11.65 1.02
CA GLU A 291 -15.21 -12.43 1.49
C GLU A 291 -16.38 -11.55 1.99
N LYS A 292 -16.22 -10.22 1.95
CA LYS A 292 -17.21 -9.28 2.48
C LYS A 292 -18.04 -8.63 1.37
N ASP A 293 -19.22 -8.14 1.73
CA ASP A 293 -20.09 -7.42 0.83
C ASP A 293 -19.64 -5.96 0.61
N SER A 294 -20.23 -5.30 -0.37
CA SER A 294 -19.91 -3.92 -0.74
C SER A 294 -20.26 -2.90 0.36
N GLU A 295 -21.17 -3.21 1.27
CA GLU A 295 -21.55 -2.28 2.34
C GLU A 295 -20.45 -2.20 3.40
N VAL A 296 -19.73 -3.30 3.69
CA VAL A 296 -18.55 -3.29 4.56
C VAL A 296 -17.46 -2.40 3.97
N LEU A 297 -17.17 -2.54 2.68
CA LEU A 297 -16.19 -1.68 2.01
C LEU A 297 -16.58 -0.21 2.05
N LYS A 298 -17.84 0.09 1.74
CA LYS A 298 -18.34 1.46 1.76
C LYS A 298 -18.26 2.06 3.15
N SER A 299 -18.67 1.32 4.17
CA SER A 299 -18.54 1.73 5.56
C SER A 299 -17.08 2.00 5.93
N LEU A 300 -16.16 1.13 5.50
CA LEU A 300 -14.73 1.30 5.75
C LEU A 300 -14.18 2.57 5.10
N MET A 301 -14.50 2.83 3.83
CA MET A 301 -14.09 4.06 3.13
C MET A 301 -14.68 5.33 3.77
N GLN A 302 -15.90 5.27 4.28
CA GLN A 302 -16.56 6.40 4.95
C GLN A 302 -16.03 6.68 6.35
N ASN A 303 -15.41 5.70 6.98
CA ASN A 303 -14.90 5.78 8.35
C ASN A 303 -13.36 5.75 8.42
N ASN A 304 -12.65 5.67 7.30
CA ASN A 304 -11.19 5.70 7.28
C ASN A 304 -10.68 7.09 7.66
N SER A 305 -10.44 7.27 8.93
CA SER A 305 -9.85 8.47 9.50
C SER A 305 -8.87 8.08 10.59
N ILE A 306 -7.76 8.77 10.68
CA ILE A 306 -6.77 8.60 11.76
C ILE A 306 -7.38 8.89 13.16
N ASN A 307 -8.53 9.57 13.21
CA ASN A 307 -9.28 9.82 14.45
C ASN A 307 -10.03 8.59 14.96
N ASN A 308 -10.32 7.63 14.09
CA ASN A 308 -10.93 6.37 14.47
C ASN A 308 -9.85 5.38 14.92
N ASP A 309 -10.20 4.45 15.78
CA ASP A 309 -9.27 3.42 16.21
C ASP A 309 -9.07 2.40 15.08
N LEU A 310 -7.82 2.20 14.65
CA LEU A 310 -7.52 1.25 13.57
C LEU A 310 -7.93 -0.18 13.93
N HIS A 311 -7.74 -0.59 15.19
CA HIS A 311 -8.13 -1.92 15.64
C HIS A 311 -9.65 -2.14 15.53
N GLU A 312 -10.45 -1.15 15.96
CA GLU A 312 -11.90 -1.21 15.81
C GLU A 312 -12.34 -1.25 14.34
N LEU A 313 -11.67 -0.50 13.47
CA LEU A 313 -11.92 -0.57 12.02
C LEU A 313 -11.64 -1.98 11.48
N LEU A 314 -10.52 -2.59 11.88
CA LEU A 314 -10.18 -3.96 11.46
C LEU A 314 -11.17 -5.01 12.02
N LEU A 315 -11.60 -4.88 13.26
CA LEU A 315 -12.63 -5.74 13.86
C LEU A 315 -14.00 -5.58 13.19
N SER A 316 -14.30 -4.41 12.63
CA SER A 316 -15.53 -4.21 11.86
C SER A 316 -15.55 -4.96 10.53
N ILE A 317 -14.38 -5.29 9.98
CA ILE A 317 -14.24 -6.16 8.80
C ILE A 317 -14.44 -7.62 9.21
N ASP A 318 -13.73 -8.02 10.24
CA ASP A 318 -13.76 -9.38 10.74
C ASP A 318 -13.46 -9.42 12.25
N SER A 319 -14.41 -9.93 13.04
CA SER A 319 -14.23 -10.07 14.49
C SER A 319 -13.07 -11.00 14.88
N GLU A 320 -12.66 -11.88 13.95
CA GLU A 320 -11.52 -12.79 14.12
C GLU A 320 -10.27 -12.32 13.37
N PHE A 321 -10.18 -11.03 13.03
CA PHE A 321 -9.06 -10.48 12.25
C PHE A 321 -7.68 -10.87 12.83
N PRO A 322 -7.44 -10.95 14.15
CA PRO A 322 -6.17 -11.45 14.68
C PRO A 322 -5.86 -12.91 14.28
N THR A 323 -6.90 -13.76 14.10
CA THR A 323 -6.74 -15.14 13.65
C THR A 323 -6.32 -15.23 12.19
N LEU A 324 -6.70 -14.26 11.35
CA LEU A 324 -6.29 -14.18 9.95
C LEU A 324 -4.76 -14.12 9.83
N THR A 325 -4.08 -13.34 10.68
CA THR A 325 -2.62 -13.18 10.62
C THR A 325 -1.86 -14.47 10.93
N SER A 326 -2.42 -15.37 11.72
CA SER A 326 -1.84 -16.70 12.00
C SER A 326 -2.05 -17.72 10.88
N ASN A 327 -3.06 -17.51 10.02
CA ASN A 327 -3.41 -18.39 8.89
C ASN A 327 -3.05 -17.78 7.52
N LEU A 328 -2.20 -16.79 7.50
CA LEU A 328 -1.96 -15.95 6.34
C LEU A 328 -1.39 -16.72 5.13
N GLU A 329 -0.51 -17.72 5.37
CA GLU A 329 0.02 -18.58 4.31
C GLU A 329 -1.08 -19.32 3.55
N VAL A 330 -2.08 -19.83 4.28
CA VAL A 330 -3.23 -20.53 3.67
C VAL A 330 -4.03 -19.56 2.81
N LYS A 331 -4.37 -18.37 3.34
CA LYS A 331 -5.14 -17.36 2.62
C LYS A 331 -4.43 -16.85 1.36
N PHE A 332 -3.12 -16.63 1.44
CA PHE A 332 -2.34 -16.28 0.25
C PHE A 332 -2.31 -17.41 -0.78
N THR A 333 -2.20 -18.66 -0.34
CA THR A 333 -2.24 -19.81 -1.24
C THR A 333 -3.59 -19.93 -1.93
N GLU A 334 -4.69 -19.79 -1.20
CA GLU A 334 -6.05 -19.78 -1.75
C GLU A 334 -6.23 -18.69 -2.81
N PHE A 335 -5.73 -17.48 -2.55
CA PHE A 335 -5.75 -16.39 -3.51
C PHE A 335 -4.91 -16.72 -4.77
N ILE A 336 -3.67 -17.18 -4.58
CA ILE A 336 -2.77 -17.54 -5.70
C ILE A 336 -3.40 -18.61 -6.57
N ASP A 337 -4.06 -19.58 -5.97
CA ASP A 337 -4.73 -20.67 -6.68
C ASP A 337 -6.07 -20.24 -7.30
N GLY A 338 -6.61 -19.08 -6.93
CA GLY A 338 -7.87 -18.54 -7.46
C GLY A 338 -9.09 -19.26 -6.93
N VAL A 339 -9.05 -19.69 -5.66
CA VAL A 339 -10.14 -20.41 -4.97
C VAL A 339 -10.84 -19.60 -3.89
N LEU A 340 -10.42 -18.32 -3.70
CA LEU A 340 -11.09 -17.34 -2.83
C LEU A 340 -12.31 -16.73 -3.49
#